data_14de625922e43afae7bb5b7a2c9bb723
#
_entry.id   14de625922e43afae7bb5b7a2c9bb723
#
_cell.length_a   1.000
_cell.length_b   1.000
_cell.length_c   1.000
_cell.angle_alpha   90.00
_cell.angle_beta   90.00
_cell.angle_gamma   90.00
#
_symmetry.space_group_name_H-M   'P 1'
#
loop_
_entity.id
_entity.type
_entity.pdbx_description
1 polymer ?
#
loop_
_entity_poly.entity_id
_entity_poly.type
_entity_poly.pdbx_seq_one_letter_code
_entity_poly.pdbx_strand_id
1 'polypeptide(L)'
;YFARTSKISVGKSCPTEILEVLAKYNAEGRPIWKPMHMQPMYRMNGFITASGEGRAKTNAYIAGGVEDVGADIFERGLCLPSDNKMTKEQQEQIIRVIRRCFE
;
A
#
# COMPACT_ATOMS: atom_id res chain seq x y z
N TYR A 1 4.61 7.95 -2.02
CA TYR A 1 5.87 7.98 -1.23
C TYR A 1 6.34 6.54 -1.04
N PHE A 2 7.28 6.13 -1.86
CA PHE A 2 7.83 4.78 -1.83
C PHE A 2 9.23 4.84 -1.21
N ALA A 3 9.31 4.89 0.09
CA ALA A 3 10.60 4.88 0.75
C ALA A 3 10.86 3.49 1.35
N ARG A 4 11.99 2.89 1.01
CA ARG A 4 12.56 1.80 1.77
C ARG A 4 13.14 2.39 3.06
N THR A 5 12.65 1.96 4.20
CA THR A 5 13.28 2.30 5.46
C THR A 5 14.26 1.22 5.89
N SER A 6 15.39 1.63 6.38
CA SER A 6 16.35 0.75 7.05
C SER A 6 15.89 0.33 8.46
N LYS A 7 14.77 0.84 8.94
CA LYS A 7 14.24 0.65 10.30
C LYS A 7 13.00 -0.24 10.37
N ILE A 8 12.71 -1.02 9.32
CA ILE A 8 11.58 -1.95 9.35
C ILE A 8 11.87 -3.03 10.38
N SER A 9 11.02 -3.14 11.39
CA SER A 9 11.08 -4.23 12.36
C SER A 9 10.90 -5.57 11.66
N VAL A 10 11.63 -6.59 12.10
CA VAL A 10 11.52 -7.93 11.51
C VAL A 10 10.07 -8.41 11.58
N GLY A 11 9.50 -8.71 10.43
CA GLY A 11 8.13 -9.21 10.29
C GLY A 11 7.03 -8.16 10.06
N LYS A 12 7.37 -6.87 10.01
CA LYS A 12 6.40 -5.81 9.67
C LYS A 12 6.73 -5.16 8.32
N SER A 13 5.68 -4.79 7.59
CA SER A 13 5.83 -3.98 6.39
C SER A 13 5.98 -2.50 6.74
N CYS A 14 6.71 -1.74 5.94
CA CYS A 14 6.84 -0.29 6.12
C CYS A 14 5.49 0.44 6.25
N PRO A 15 4.46 0.18 5.41
CA PRO A 15 3.13 0.77 5.59
C PRO A 15 2.51 0.46 6.96
N THR A 16 2.65 -0.77 7.46
CA THR A 16 2.10 -1.17 8.76
C THR A 16 2.73 -0.38 9.91
N GLU A 17 4.06 -0.22 9.90
CA GLU A 17 4.77 0.57 10.93
C GLU A 17 4.35 2.04 10.90
N ILE A 18 4.21 2.64 9.73
CA ILE A 18 3.73 4.02 9.59
C ILE A 18 2.31 4.17 10.15
N LEU A 19 1.41 3.23 9.83
CA LEU A 19 0.03 3.24 10.35
C LEU A 19 -0.01 3.14 11.87
N GLU A 20 0.81 2.27 12.48
CA GLU A 20 0.91 2.15 13.94
C GLU A 20 1.43 3.44 14.59
N VAL A 21 2.39 4.11 13.99
CA VAL A 21 2.92 5.37 14.50
C VAL A 21 1.88 6.49 14.36
N LEU A 22 1.20 6.60 13.22
CA LEU A 22 0.12 7.57 13.01
C LEU A 22 -0.99 7.43 14.06
N ALA A 23 -1.39 6.18 14.36
CA ALA A 23 -2.41 5.90 15.38
C ALA A 23 -2.01 6.43 16.76
N LYS A 24 -0.73 6.37 17.14
CA LYS A 24 -0.25 6.95 18.42
C LYS A 24 -0.40 8.46 18.49
N TYR A 25 -0.47 9.13 17.36
CA TYR A 25 -0.70 10.58 17.26
C TYR A 25 -2.14 10.94 16.91
N ASN A 26 -3.06 9.99 17.12
CA ASN A 26 -4.49 10.17 16.82
C ASN A 26 -4.77 10.57 15.36
N ALA A 27 -3.95 10.08 14.44
CA ALA A 27 -4.13 10.24 13.00
C ALA A 27 -4.46 8.89 12.37
N GLU A 28 -5.63 8.80 11.71
CA GLU A 28 -6.08 7.56 11.07
C GLU A 28 -5.52 7.48 9.65
N GLY A 29 -4.62 6.54 9.42
CA GLY A 29 -4.27 6.07 8.08
C GLY A 29 -4.91 4.71 7.82
N ARG A 30 -4.94 4.28 6.56
CA ARG A 30 -5.49 2.98 6.16
C ARG A 30 -4.57 2.27 5.18
N PRO A 31 -4.55 0.92 5.15
CA PRO A 31 -3.92 0.18 4.06
C PRO A 31 -4.55 0.57 2.72
N ILE A 32 -3.78 0.50 1.66
CA ILE A 32 -4.31 0.58 0.29
C ILE A 32 -5.28 -0.58 0.05
N TRP A 33 -6.31 -0.35 -0.74
CA TRP A 33 -7.26 -1.39 -1.14
C TRP A 33 -6.58 -2.48 -1.95
N LYS A 34 -6.88 -3.72 -1.59
CA LYS A 34 -6.42 -4.88 -2.34
C LYS A 34 -7.00 -4.84 -3.76
N PRO A 35 -6.18 -4.91 -4.81
CA PRO A 35 -6.66 -4.91 -6.18
C PRO A 35 -7.70 -5.99 -6.47
N MET A 36 -8.66 -5.69 -7.33
CA MET A 36 -9.77 -6.60 -7.64
C MET A 36 -9.30 -7.96 -8.17
N HIS A 37 -8.30 -7.98 -9.04
CA HIS A 37 -7.74 -9.22 -9.59
C HIS A 37 -7.06 -10.11 -8.53
N MET A 38 -6.68 -9.55 -7.38
CA MET A 38 -6.14 -10.29 -6.25
C MET A 38 -7.21 -10.79 -5.27
N GLN A 39 -8.48 -10.42 -5.45
CA GLN A 39 -9.56 -10.91 -4.61
C GLN A 39 -9.86 -12.39 -4.92
N PRO A 40 -10.06 -13.26 -3.91
CA PRO A 40 -10.29 -14.69 -4.14
C PRO A 40 -11.44 -14.99 -5.10
N MET A 41 -12.51 -14.22 -5.03
CA MET A 41 -13.69 -14.38 -5.88
C MET A 41 -13.42 -14.18 -7.37
N TYR A 42 -12.38 -13.41 -7.73
CA TYR A 42 -12.00 -13.17 -9.13
C TYR A 42 -10.83 -14.03 -9.59
N ARG A 43 -10.37 -14.96 -8.76
CA ARG A 43 -9.18 -15.79 -9.05
C ARG A 43 -9.30 -16.58 -10.36
N MET A 44 -10.50 -17.00 -10.72
CA MET A 44 -10.78 -17.79 -11.92
C MET A 44 -11.15 -16.94 -13.15
N ASN A 45 -11.27 -15.63 -12.98
CA ASN A 45 -11.58 -14.74 -14.10
C ASN A 45 -10.31 -14.43 -14.90
N GLY A 46 -10.49 -14.13 -16.19
CA GLY A 46 -9.41 -13.62 -17.03
C GLY A 46 -8.86 -12.30 -16.49
N PHE A 47 -7.59 -12.06 -16.70
CA PHE A 47 -6.94 -10.79 -16.42
C PHE A 47 -6.18 -10.34 -17.67
N ILE A 48 -6.68 -9.31 -18.33
CA ILE A 48 -6.16 -8.85 -19.60
C ILE A 48 -5.14 -7.73 -19.37
N THR A 49 -3.97 -7.88 -19.94
CA THR A 49 -2.90 -6.88 -19.97
C THR A 49 -2.70 -6.35 -21.38
N ALA A 50 -1.86 -5.34 -21.55
CA ALA A 50 -1.49 -4.84 -22.87
C ALA A 50 -0.84 -5.92 -23.75
N SER A 51 -0.21 -6.95 -23.16
CA SER A 51 0.40 -8.09 -23.84
C SER A 51 -0.51 -9.30 -23.97
N GLY A 52 -1.76 -9.24 -23.56
CA GLY A 52 -2.75 -10.32 -23.61
C GLY A 52 -3.17 -10.86 -22.24
N GLU A 53 -3.55 -12.13 -22.17
CA GLU A 53 -3.96 -12.78 -20.91
C GLU A 53 -2.81 -12.83 -19.90
N GLY A 54 -3.01 -12.20 -18.76
CA GLY A 54 -2.01 -12.09 -17.69
C GLY A 54 -2.24 -13.01 -16.49
N ARG A 55 -3.28 -13.85 -16.49
CA ARG A 55 -3.61 -14.73 -15.37
C ARG A 55 -2.61 -15.89 -15.25
N ALA A 56 -2.01 -16.04 -14.08
CA ALA A 56 -1.15 -17.17 -13.77
C ALA A 56 -1.96 -18.46 -13.59
N LYS A 57 -1.40 -19.59 -14.01
CA LYS A 57 -1.95 -20.93 -13.79
C LYS A 57 -1.65 -21.50 -12.37
N THR A 58 -0.75 -20.85 -11.66
CA THR A 58 -0.33 -21.22 -10.30
C THR A 58 -1.13 -20.44 -9.24
N ASN A 59 -0.71 -20.52 -7.98
CA ASN A 59 -1.28 -19.70 -6.89
C ASN A 59 -0.95 -18.19 -7.01
N ALA A 60 -0.03 -17.80 -7.88
CA ALA A 60 0.18 -16.38 -8.21
C ALA A 60 -1.06 -15.80 -8.91
N TYR A 61 -1.32 -14.51 -8.72
CA TYR A 61 -2.46 -13.84 -9.35
C TYR A 61 -2.15 -13.44 -10.80
N ILE A 62 -0.91 -13.10 -11.08
CA ILE A 62 -0.45 -12.63 -12.40
C ILE A 62 0.64 -13.58 -12.91
N ALA A 63 0.69 -13.81 -14.22
CA ALA A 63 1.73 -14.59 -14.85
C ALA A 63 3.10 -13.91 -14.71
N GLY A 64 4.15 -14.72 -14.57
CA GLY A 64 5.52 -14.21 -14.51
C GLY A 64 5.87 -13.39 -15.77
N GLY A 65 6.64 -12.32 -15.59
CA GLY A 65 7.02 -11.40 -16.66
C GLY A 65 6.00 -10.30 -16.97
N VAL A 66 4.85 -10.28 -16.29
CA VAL A 66 3.88 -9.20 -16.37
C VAL A 66 4.05 -8.30 -15.13
N GLU A 67 4.25 -7.01 -15.35
CA GLU A 67 4.32 -6.02 -14.29
C GLU A 67 2.93 -5.81 -13.68
N ASP A 68 2.81 -6.01 -12.36
CA ASP A 68 1.58 -5.77 -11.60
C ASP A 68 1.75 -4.54 -10.70
N VAL A 69 1.52 -3.37 -11.28
CA VAL A 69 1.59 -2.09 -10.57
C VAL A 69 0.60 -2.04 -9.40
N GLY A 70 -0.59 -2.63 -9.57
CA GLY A 70 -1.60 -2.67 -8.51
C GLY A 70 -1.15 -3.46 -7.30
N ALA A 71 -0.56 -4.64 -7.50
CA ALA A 71 0.00 -5.46 -6.42
C ALA A 71 1.17 -4.75 -5.73
N ASP A 72 2.06 -4.12 -6.50
CA ASP A 72 3.19 -3.36 -5.96
C ASP A 72 2.72 -2.18 -5.08
N ILE A 73 1.74 -1.43 -5.52
CA ILE A 73 1.13 -0.35 -4.73
C ILE A 73 0.49 -0.92 -3.47
N PHE A 74 -0.21 -2.06 -3.56
CA PHE A 74 -0.86 -2.69 -2.42
C PHE A 74 0.15 -3.10 -1.34
N GLU A 75 1.30 -3.63 -1.73
CA GLU A 75 2.34 -4.05 -0.79
C GLU A 75 3.05 -2.88 -0.10
N ARG A 76 3.25 -1.77 -0.81
CA ARG A 76 4.10 -0.66 -0.35
C ARG A 76 3.34 0.63 -0.05
N GLY A 77 2.07 0.70 -0.39
CA GLY A 77 1.25 1.89 -0.26
C GLY A 77 0.45 1.94 1.04
N LEU A 78 0.05 3.14 1.38
CA LEU A 78 -0.93 3.41 2.44
C LEU A 78 -1.75 4.65 2.08
N CYS A 79 -2.96 4.73 2.64
CA CYS A 79 -3.81 5.91 2.53
C CYS A 79 -3.61 6.81 3.74
N LEU A 80 -3.33 8.08 3.48
CA LEU A 80 -3.23 9.11 4.49
C LEU A 80 -4.57 9.84 4.66
N PRO A 81 -4.79 10.48 5.82
CA PRO A 81 -5.92 11.36 5.98
C PRO A 81 -5.98 12.43 4.90
N SER A 82 -7.15 12.63 4.29
CA SER A 82 -7.35 13.56 3.17
C SER A 82 -8.64 14.36 3.30
N ASP A 83 -9.07 14.66 4.53
CA ASP A 83 -10.26 15.47 4.78
C ASP A 83 -10.04 16.91 4.27
N ASN A 84 -11.01 17.42 3.52
CA ASN A 84 -10.99 18.80 3.03
C ASN A 84 -11.11 19.86 4.13
N LYS A 85 -11.47 19.46 5.37
CA LYS A 85 -11.50 20.31 6.55
C LYS A 85 -10.20 20.25 7.36
N MET A 86 -9.22 19.46 6.92
CA MET A 86 -7.93 19.35 7.60
C MET A 86 -7.21 20.69 7.58
N THR A 87 -6.77 21.15 8.76
CA THR A 87 -5.97 22.38 8.86
C THR A 87 -4.53 22.13 8.41
N LYS A 88 -3.84 23.22 8.08
CA LYS A 88 -2.42 23.16 7.69
C LYS A 88 -1.55 22.58 8.81
N GLU A 89 -1.84 22.94 10.07
CA GLU A 89 -1.13 22.44 11.24
C GLU A 89 -1.30 20.93 11.42
N GLN A 90 -2.50 20.40 11.21
CA GLN A 90 -2.78 18.96 11.23
C GLN A 90 -2.03 18.24 10.11
N GLN A 91 -2.02 18.79 8.92
CA GLN A 91 -1.27 18.23 7.80
C GLN A 91 0.24 18.20 8.09
N GLU A 92 0.81 19.28 8.59
CA GLU A 92 2.21 19.36 8.96
C GLU A 92 2.58 18.40 10.08
N GLN A 93 1.68 18.18 11.03
CA GLN A 93 1.88 17.18 12.08
C GLN A 93 2.01 15.77 11.48
N ILE A 94 1.09 15.38 10.58
CA ILE A 94 1.13 14.09 9.91
C ILE A 94 2.44 13.94 9.13
N ILE A 95 2.85 14.95 8.38
CA ILE A 95 4.11 14.95 7.63
C ILE A 95 5.31 14.73 8.56
N ARG A 96 5.37 15.43 9.69
CA ARG A 96 6.45 15.28 10.68
C ARG A 96 6.49 13.88 11.27
N VAL A 97 5.33 13.32 11.63
CA VAL A 97 5.23 11.96 12.17
C VAL A 97 5.76 10.94 11.18
N ILE A 98 5.34 11.05 9.91
CA ILE A 98 5.81 10.14 8.85
C ILE A 98 7.32 10.27 8.63
N ARG A 99 7.85 11.49 8.54
CA ARG A 99 9.29 11.70 8.35
C ARG A 99 10.13 11.03 9.42
N ARG A 100 9.71 11.11 10.68
CA ARG A 100 10.39 10.44 11.81
C ARG A 100 10.46 8.92 11.70
N CYS A 101 9.57 8.30 10.91
CA CYS A 101 9.67 6.87 10.64
C CYS A 101 10.87 6.51 9.75
N PHE A 102 11.47 7.51 9.09
CA PHE A 102 12.57 7.31 8.14
C PHE A 102 13.91 7.90 8.63
N GLU A 103 13.92 8.55 9.76
CA GLU A 103 15.11 9.08 10.46
C GLU A 103 15.60 8.06 11.50
#